data_e046720730a6f5b413625b31f4ce2f01
#
_entry.id   e046720730a6f5b413625b31f4ce2f01
#
_cell.length_a   1.000
_cell.length_b   1.000
_cell.length_c   1.000
_cell.angle_alpha   90.00
_cell.angle_beta   90.00
_cell.angle_gamma   90.00
#
_symmetry.space_group_name_H-M   'P 1'
#
loop_
_entity.id
_entity.type
_entity.pdbx_description
1 polymer ?
#
loop_
_entity_poly.entity_id
_entity_poly.type
_entity_poly.pdbx_seq_one_letter_code
_entity_poly.pdbx_strand_id
1 'polypeptide(L)'
;MKAGKWLGTAAVLVLTGTAVLWINGRWPTGGFQVPEWAFTGTRENGRDAGKGSADQGAADQDNVDQNDVAQGNGNAEMGGREFNRPLESETGRDAGTDGVGDAANPVPEVLPVAYDGRTTGRAPSIKNQGSLGTCWAFASLMALEARLLPNEVYDFSEDHMSLNNGFCIPQSDGGEYTMSMAYLLSWKGPVLEADDPYGDGVSPAGLKAVKHVQGVELVPGKDYEKIKRAILQYGGVQSSLYTSMTDEESQSVHYNEEKYAYCYIGSQPPNHDSVIIGWDDEYPRENFNTEVNGDGAFICMNSWGDGFGDDGYFYVSYYDSNIGLNNIIYTDVEDPDHYDHNYQTDLRGWVGQLGYGSDTVWFSNVYEAQGKETLEAAGFYATDRHSSYEVYVVKNIGDEESIKAGEGFKNRKLAASGSLDYAGFYTIPLNADTGAGLDLEPGERFAVLVKLTTPDSVHPAAIEYDAGDGKTVVDISDGEGYISPDGVNFTRVEEEQKCNLCLKAYTTDRK
;
A
#
# COMPACT_ATOMS: atom_id res chain seq x y z
N MET A 1 25.20 -40.46 -22.99
CA MET A 1 25.13 -39.08 -22.50
C MET A 1 23.64 -38.69 -22.63
N LYS A 2 22.90 -38.74 -21.54
CA LYS A 2 21.48 -38.40 -21.51
C LYS A 2 21.38 -36.95 -21.07
N ALA A 3 20.86 -36.09 -21.93
CA ALA A 3 20.54 -34.70 -21.62
C ALA A 3 19.35 -34.73 -20.64
N GLY A 4 19.57 -34.27 -19.42
CA GLY A 4 18.51 -34.05 -18.46
C GLY A 4 17.76 -32.78 -18.82
N LYS A 5 16.46 -32.91 -19.07
CA LYS A 5 15.55 -31.78 -19.15
C LYS A 5 15.40 -31.22 -17.72
N TRP A 6 15.86 -30.01 -17.52
CA TRP A 6 15.48 -29.20 -16.39
C TRP A 6 14.07 -28.64 -16.71
N LEU A 7 13.05 -29.25 -16.15
CA LEU A 7 11.75 -28.60 -15.98
C LEU A 7 11.92 -27.62 -14.83
N GLY A 8 11.96 -26.35 -15.13
CA GLY A 8 11.88 -25.29 -14.13
C GLY A 8 10.48 -25.32 -13.52
N THR A 9 10.36 -25.95 -12.37
CA THR A 9 9.14 -25.88 -11.57
C THR A 9 9.09 -24.47 -11.01
N ALA A 10 8.06 -23.70 -11.35
CA ALA A 10 7.76 -22.45 -10.66
C ALA A 10 7.63 -22.80 -9.18
N ALA A 11 8.51 -22.24 -8.35
CA ALA A 11 8.36 -22.36 -6.91
C ALA A 11 7.24 -21.40 -6.51
N VAL A 12 6.02 -21.94 -6.52
CA VAL A 12 4.88 -21.33 -5.87
C VAL A 12 5.15 -21.44 -4.38
N LEU A 13 5.62 -20.37 -3.75
CA LEU A 13 5.34 -20.17 -2.36
C LEU A 13 3.92 -19.59 -2.28
N VAL A 14 2.92 -20.46 -2.46
CA VAL A 14 1.65 -20.25 -1.81
C VAL A 14 1.99 -20.25 -0.34
N LEU A 15 1.97 -19.09 0.28
CA LEU A 15 2.03 -18.95 1.73
C LEU A 15 0.72 -19.50 2.30
N THR A 16 0.52 -20.82 2.17
CA THR A 16 -0.36 -21.54 3.07
C THR A 16 0.29 -21.42 4.44
N GLY A 17 -0.38 -20.72 5.35
CA GLY A 17 0.07 -20.40 6.69
C GLY A 17 0.89 -21.51 7.35
N THR A 18 2.20 -21.48 7.16
CA THR A 18 3.22 -22.07 8.03
C THR A 18 4.60 -21.74 7.47
N ALA A 19 5.39 -21.12 8.33
CA ALA A 19 6.83 -20.96 8.19
C ALA A 19 7.29 -19.99 7.08
N VAL A 20 7.29 -18.71 7.39
CA VAL A 20 8.43 -17.90 7.00
C VAL A 20 9.65 -18.60 7.60
N LEU A 21 10.39 -19.33 6.79
CA LEU A 21 11.69 -19.86 7.19
C LEU A 21 12.56 -18.65 7.48
N TRP A 22 12.86 -18.45 8.76
CA TRP A 22 13.95 -17.63 9.22
C TRP A 22 15.25 -18.21 8.64
N ILE A 23 15.65 -17.74 7.48
CA ILE A 23 16.99 -17.96 6.96
C ILE A 23 17.76 -16.68 7.19
N ASN A 24 18.62 -16.71 8.22
CA ASN A 24 19.69 -15.78 8.52
C ASN A 24 19.34 -14.33 8.90
N GLY A 25 18.45 -14.08 9.86
CA GLY A 25 18.59 -12.92 10.79
C GLY A 25 18.79 -11.52 10.20
N ARG A 26 18.48 -11.29 8.93
CA ARG A 26 18.51 -9.97 8.29
C ARG A 26 17.23 -9.77 7.51
N TRP A 27 16.34 -8.93 8.05
CA TRP A 27 15.36 -8.24 7.27
C TRP A 27 16.09 -7.29 6.31
N PRO A 28 15.72 -7.19 5.03
CA PRO A 28 16.09 -6.03 4.23
C PRO A 28 15.51 -4.81 4.94
N THR A 29 16.35 -3.86 5.29
CA THR A 29 15.92 -2.59 5.84
C THR A 29 15.11 -1.87 4.76
N GLY A 30 13.77 -1.91 4.85
CA GLY A 30 12.88 -1.19 3.95
C GLY A 30 11.67 -1.93 3.36
N GLY A 31 11.49 -3.24 3.61
CA GLY A 31 10.35 -3.96 3.05
C GLY A 31 9.04 -3.68 3.81
N PHE A 32 7.94 -3.46 3.09
CA PHE A 32 6.59 -3.41 3.65
C PHE A 32 6.29 -4.70 4.41
N GLN A 33 5.77 -4.58 5.63
CA GLN A 33 5.21 -5.74 6.34
C GLN A 33 3.86 -6.06 5.71
N VAL A 34 3.73 -7.26 5.17
CA VAL A 34 2.43 -7.85 4.85
C VAL A 34 1.65 -7.97 6.17
N PRO A 35 0.36 -7.62 6.22
CA PRO A 35 -0.43 -7.62 7.44
C PRO A 35 -0.36 -8.93 8.21
N GLU A 36 -0.27 -8.87 9.54
CA GLU A 36 -0.09 -10.04 10.42
C GLU A 36 -1.26 -11.05 10.34
N TRP A 37 -2.48 -10.61 9.95
CA TRP A 37 -3.61 -11.49 9.73
C TRP A 37 -3.44 -12.42 8.52
N ALA A 38 -2.57 -12.10 7.57
CA ALA A 38 -2.20 -12.99 6.47
C ALA A 38 -1.35 -14.19 6.95
N PHE A 39 -0.92 -14.22 8.20
CA PHE A 39 -0.02 -15.23 8.77
C PHE A 39 -0.62 -16.07 9.91
N THR A 40 -1.86 -15.84 10.36
CA THR A 40 -2.45 -16.59 11.48
C THR A 40 -3.48 -17.62 11.02
N GLY A 41 -3.04 -18.79 10.62
CA GLY A 41 -3.94 -19.89 10.27
C GLY A 41 -3.30 -21.26 10.21
N THR A 42 -2.88 -21.84 11.36
CA THR A 42 -2.89 -23.30 11.53
C THR A 42 -3.12 -23.64 12.99
N ARG A 43 -4.35 -24.04 13.30
CA ARG A 43 -4.58 -24.90 14.46
C ARG A 43 -4.51 -26.36 14.03
N GLU A 44 -3.56 -27.06 14.55
CA GLU A 44 -3.49 -28.51 14.50
C GLU A 44 -4.74 -29.14 15.14
N ASN A 45 -5.41 -30.00 14.38
CA ASN A 45 -6.36 -30.97 14.89
C ASN A 45 -5.59 -32.11 15.58
N GLY A 46 -5.49 -32.09 16.91
CA GLY A 46 -5.05 -33.20 17.73
C GLY A 46 -6.13 -33.55 18.76
N ARG A 47 -6.82 -34.66 18.52
CA ARG A 47 -7.65 -35.32 19.54
C ARG A 47 -6.76 -35.76 20.71
N ASP A 48 -7.15 -35.55 21.95
CA ASP A 48 -7.75 -36.57 22.80
C ASP A 48 -7.95 -36.08 24.24
N ALA A 49 -8.91 -36.73 24.85
CA ALA A 49 -9.44 -36.52 26.18
C ALA A 49 -8.47 -36.80 27.34
N GLY A 50 -8.67 -36.10 28.48
CA GLY A 50 -8.14 -36.58 29.75
C GLY A 50 -8.24 -35.58 30.89
N LYS A 51 -9.13 -35.83 31.80
CA LYS A 51 -9.41 -35.22 33.10
C LYS A 51 -8.21 -35.00 34.01
N GLY A 52 -8.24 -33.95 34.85
CA GLY A 52 -7.73 -34.10 36.23
C GLY A 52 -7.13 -32.83 36.83
N SER A 53 -7.91 -32.23 37.73
CA SER A 53 -7.64 -31.63 39.03
C SER A 53 -6.46 -30.66 39.26
N ALA A 54 -6.88 -29.58 39.93
CA ALA A 54 -6.18 -28.57 40.72
C ALA A 54 -4.91 -29.04 41.46
N ASP A 55 -3.92 -28.16 41.56
CA ASP A 55 -3.49 -27.70 42.90
C ASP A 55 -2.61 -26.42 42.82
N GLN A 56 -2.61 -25.68 43.92
CA GLN A 56 -1.98 -24.42 44.25
C GLN A 56 -0.48 -24.56 44.55
N GLY A 57 0.27 -23.48 44.44
CA GLY A 57 1.52 -23.36 45.22
C GLY A 57 2.52 -22.37 44.64
N ALA A 58 2.49 -21.17 45.17
CA ALA A 58 3.51 -20.41 45.90
C ALA A 58 4.86 -20.14 45.24
N ALA A 59 5.12 -18.87 45.12
CA ALA A 59 6.31 -18.04 45.36
C ALA A 59 7.65 -18.74 45.64
N ASP A 60 8.71 -18.19 45.01
CA ASP A 60 9.85 -17.66 45.79
C ASP A 60 10.75 -16.74 44.91
N GLN A 61 11.23 -15.73 45.63
CA GLN A 61 12.21 -14.71 45.26
C GLN A 61 13.63 -15.32 45.26
N ASP A 62 14.53 -14.70 44.57
CA ASP A 62 15.83 -14.16 45.00
C ASP A 62 16.90 -14.20 43.91
N ASN A 63 17.45 -13.08 43.66
CA ASN A 63 18.68 -12.38 44.03
C ASN A 63 19.82 -12.42 42.99
N VAL A 64 20.09 -11.21 42.50
CA VAL A 64 21.38 -10.48 42.45
C VAL A 64 22.67 -11.30 42.26
N ASP A 65 23.46 -10.95 41.23
CA ASP A 65 24.83 -10.44 41.47
C ASP A 65 25.41 -9.63 40.29
N GLN A 66 26.20 -8.63 40.69
CA GLN A 66 26.92 -7.62 39.93
C GLN A 66 28.36 -8.09 39.58
N ASN A 67 28.93 -7.30 38.67
CA ASN A 67 30.37 -7.09 38.34
C ASN A 67 30.97 -8.03 37.30
N ASP A 68 31.63 -7.50 36.26
CA ASP A 68 32.88 -6.80 36.33
C ASP A 68 33.25 -6.05 35.04
N VAL A 69 33.97 -4.99 35.28
CA VAL A 69 34.59 -4.01 34.36
C VAL A 69 35.86 -4.60 33.73
N ALA A 70 36.08 -4.36 32.45
CA ALA A 70 37.45 -4.19 31.94
C ALA A 70 37.52 -3.24 30.72
N GLN A 71 38.27 -2.19 30.89
CA GLN A 71 38.72 -1.22 29.91
C GLN A 71 39.73 -1.81 28.93
N GLY A 72 39.71 -1.33 27.68
CA GLY A 72 40.76 -1.54 26.70
C GLY A 72 40.81 -0.42 25.67
N ASN A 73 41.67 0.55 25.93
CA ASN A 73 42.08 1.61 25.01
C ASN A 73 42.85 1.07 23.82
N GLY A 74 42.66 1.64 22.65
CA GLY A 74 43.50 1.44 21.48
C GLY A 74 43.27 2.46 20.39
N ASN A 75 43.97 3.58 20.47
CA ASN A 75 44.11 4.57 19.38
C ASN A 75 44.86 3.97 18.18
N ALA A 76 44.39 4.26 16.96
CA ALA A 76 45.27 4.37 15.80
C ALA A 76 44.69 5.38 14.80
N GLU A 77 45.36 6.52 14.71
CA GLU A 77 45.31 7.48 13.62
C GLU A 77 45.93 6.90 12.34
N MET A 78 45.39 7.30 11.21
CA MET A 78 46.05 7.78 9.95
C MET A 78 45.10 7.52 8.78
N GLY A 79 44.77 8.45 7.93
CA GLY A 79 45.42 9.34 7.08
C GLY A 79 44.46 9.76 5.99
N GLY A 80 44.29 11.05 5.81
CA GLY A 80 43.45 11.66 4.79
C GLY A 80 43.95 11.41 3.37
N ARG A 81 43.01 11.35 2.43
CA ARG A 81 43.22 11.75 1.05
C ARG A 81 41.98 12.47 0.52
N GLU A 82 42.15 13.75 0.28
CA GLU A 82 41.29 14.56 -0.57
C GLU A 82 41.25 14.00 -1.99
N PHE A 83 40.05 13.91 -2.54
CA PHE A 83 39.85 13.98 -3.97
C PHE A 83 38.67 14.92 -4.26
N ASN A 84 39.01 16.18 -4.46
CA ASN A 84 38.20 17.15 -5.17
C ASN A 84 38.30 16.85 -6.67
N ARG A 85 37.18 16.56 -7.34
CA ARG A 85 36.96 16.86 -8.74
C ARG A 85 35.47 16.99 -9.01
N PRO A 86 34.99 18.11 -9.56
CA PRO A 86 33.61 18.23 -10.00
C PRO A 86 33.43 17.39 -11.29
N LEU A 87 32.46 16.49 -11.32
CA LEU A 87 31.94 15.94 -12.55
C LEU A 87 30.86 16.88 -13.07
N GLU A 88 31.07 17.37 -14.28
CA GLU A 88 30.12 18.13 -15.07
C GLU A 88 28.85 17.29 -15.27
N SER A 89 27.70 17.89 -14.95
CA SER A 89 26.38 17.32 -15.16
C SER A 89 26.04 17.33 -16.65
N GLU A 90 26.01 16.19 -17.28
CA GLU A 90 25.24 16.02 -18.50
C GLU A 90 23.75 16.00 -18.10
N THR A 91 23.02 17.01 -18.55
CA THR A 91 21.58 17.11 -18.43
C THR A 91 20.91 16.05 -19.30
N GLY A 92 20.67 14.87 -18.71
CA GLY A 92 19.67 13.95 -19.18
C GLY A 92 18.29 14.55 -18.85
N ARG A 93 17.47 14.79 -19.87
CA ARG A 93 16.07 15.16 -19.68
C ARG A 93 15.37 13.98 -19.02
N ASP A 94 15.00 14.12 -17.77
CA ASP A 94 13.98 13.33 -17.11
C ASP A 94 12.71 13.42 -17.96
N ALA A 95 12.28 12.29 -18.50
CA ALA A 95 10.93 12.11 -18.96
C ALA A 95 10.09 11.89 -17.68
N GLY A 96 9.81 12.98 -16.97
CA GLY A 96 8.84 12.98 -15.89
C GLY A 96 7.51 12.47 -16.44
N THR A 97 6.85 11.65 -15.68
CA THR A 97 5.44 11.31 -15.82
C THR A 97 4.62 12.59 -15.65
N ASP A 98 4.49 13.38 -16.73
CA ASP A 98 3.45 14.39 -16.82
C ASP A 98 2.13 13.64 -17.10
N GLY A 99 1.61 12.99 -16.05
CA GLY A 99 0.20 12.67 -15.96
C GLY A 99 -0.55 13.99 -16.01
N VAL A 100 -1.52 14.11 -16.90
CA VAL A 100 -2.46 15.21 -16.97
C VAL A 100 -3.45 15.04 -15.81
N GLY A 101 -2.94 15.14 -14.61
CA GLY A 101 -3.68 15.27 -13.37
C GLY A 101 -3.32 16.62 -12.78
N ASP A 102 -4.30 17.26 -12.20
CA ASP A 102 -4.28 18.53 -11.48
C ASP A 102 -2.89 19.01 -11.08
N ALA A 103 -2.53 20.23 -11.43
CA ALA A 103 -1.20 20.78 -11.16
C ALA A 103 -0.85 20.61 -9.67
N ALA A 104 -0.04 19.60 -9.38
CA ALA A 104 0.45 19.35 -8.03
C ALA A 104 1.02 20.67 -7.47
N ASN A 105 0.68 21.00 -6.23
CA ASN A 105 1.19 22.23 -5.60
C ASN A 105 2.71 22.22 -5.63
N PRO A 106 3.36 23.30 -6.07
CA PRO A 106 4.80 23.31 -6.16
C PRO A 106 5.41 23.14 -4.75
N VAL A 107 6.17 22.07 -4.58
CA VAL A 107 6.88 21.80 -3.32
C VAL A 107 8.17 22.60 -3.33
N PRO A 108 8.45 23.42 -2.29
CA PRO A 108 9.67 24.20 -2.23
C PRO A 108 10.90 23.30 -2.14
N GLU A 109 12.04 23.73 -2.71
CA GLU A 109 13.30 22.99 -2.65
C GLU A 109 13.73 22.78 -1.18
N VAL A 110 13.59 23.82 -0.35
CA VAL A 110 13.85 23.76 1.09
C VAL A 110 12.53 23.72 1.82
N LEU A 111 12.32 22.68 2.62
CA LEU A 111 11.12 22.53 3.43
C LEU A 111 11.06 23.57 4.53
N PRO A 112 9.88 24.13 4.86
CA PRO A 112 9.72 25.02 6.02
C PRO A 112 9.93 24.24 7.33
N VAL A 113 10.35 24.93 8.37
CA VAL A 113 10.53 24.39 9.73
C VAL A 113 9.20 23.85 10.28
N ALA A 114 8.07 24.49 9.92
CA ALA A 114 6.74 24.04 10.31
C ALA A 114 5.74 24.24 9.15
N TYR A 115 4.75 23.39 9.11
CA TYR A 115 3.60 23.49 8.22
C TYR A 115 2.37 22.91 8.89
N ASP A 116 1.24 23.58 8.76
CA ASP A 116 -0.05 23.16 9.32
C ASP A 116 -1.13 23.24 8.26
N GLY A 117 -1.64 22.08 7.84
CA GLY A 117 -2.71 21.95 6.83
C GLY A 117 -4.01 22.65 7.20
N ARG A 118 -4.28 22.81 8.51
CA ARG A 118 -5.45 23.53 9.02
C ARG A 118 -5.44 24.99 8.58
N THR A 119 -4.26 25.62 8.61
CA THR A 119 -4.10 27.05 8.27
C THR A 119 -4.14 27.31 6.76
N THR A 120 -3.96 26.29 5.95
CA THR A 120 -3.92 26.39 4.48
C THR A 120 -5.21 25.90 3.81
N GLY A 121 -6.20 25.47 4.61
CA GLY A 121 -7.47 24.94 4.12
C GLY A 121 -7.37 23.55 3.49
N ARG A 122 -6.36 22.76 3.89
CA ARG A 122 -6.11 21.41 3.38
C ARG A 122 -6.40 20.33 4.41
N ALA A 123 -6.97 20.67 5.56
CA ALA A 123 -7.48 19.73 6.54
C ALA A 123 -8.98 19.53 6.30
N PRO A 124 -9.45 18.30 6.08
CA PRO A 124 -10.88 18.00 5.97
C PRO A 124 -11.60 18.15 7.33
N SER A 125 -12.91 17.94 7.34
CA SER A 125 -13.70 17.96 8.58
C SER A 125 -13.27 16.84 9.54
N ILE A 126 -13.27 17.14 10.84
CA ILE A 126 -13.03 16.13 11.86
C ILE A 126 -14.25 15.17 11.92
N LYS A 127 -13.94 13.89 12.00
CA LYS A 127 -14.92 12.80 12.02
C LYS A 127 -14.79 11.96 13.29
N ASN A 128 -15.81 11.11 13.57
CA ASN A 128 -15.81 10.26 14.75
C ASN A 128 -16.22 8.83 14.40
N GLN A 129 -15.30 7.88 14.53
CA GLN A 129 -15.52 6.46 14.28
C GLN A 129 -16.35 5.76 15.39
N GLY A 130 -16.57 6.44 16.50
CA GLY A 130 -17.24 5.84 17.67
C GLY A 130 -16.46 4.63 18.19
N SER A 131 -17.18 3.55 18.53
CA SER A 131 -16.60 2.34 19.12
C SER A 131 -16.21 1.26 18.11
N LEU A 132 -16.33 1.51 16.80
CA LEU A 132 -16.00 0.54 15.76
C LEU A 132 -14.51 0.57 15.43
N GLY A 133 -13.97 -0.55 14.96
CA GLY A 133 -12.57 -0.70 14.53
C GLY A 133 -12.31 -0.16 13.11
N THR A 134 -12.84 1.01 12.77
CA THR A 134 -12.84 1.56 11.39
C THR A 134 -11.85 2.69 11.18
N CYS A 135 -10.90 2.92 12.11
CA CYS A 135 -9.88 3.97 11.97
C CYS A 135 -9.15 3.96 10.62
N TRP A 136 -8.90 2.78 10.07
CA TRP A 136 -8.28 2.59 8.76
C TRP A 136 -9.10 3.22 7.61
N ALA A 137 -10.44 3.07 7.65
CA ALA A 137 -11.34 3.65 6.65
C ALA A 137 -11.40 5.18 6.80
N PHE A 138 -11.54 5.68 8.06
CA PHE A 138 -11.51 7.11 8.36
C PHE A 138 -10.21 7.76 7.88
N ALA A 139 -9.06 7.21 8.28
CA ALA A 139 -7.78 7.76 7.90
C ALA A 139 -7.56 7.75 6.38
N SER A 140 -8.01 6.68 5.68
CA SER A 140 -7.91 6.60 4.23
C SER A 140 -8.77 7.66 3.53
N LEU A 141 -10.02 7.81 3.93
CA LEU A 141 -10.92 8.78 3.30
C LEU A 141 -10.56 10.23 3.68
N MET A 142 -10.17 10.51 4.91
CA MET A 142 -9.66 11.83 5.30
C MET A 142 -8.38 12.20 4.56
N ALA A 143 -7.47 11.26 4.31
CA ALA A 143 -6.28 11.52 3.48
C ALA A 143 -6.65 11.80 2.02
N LEU A 144 -7.65 11.08 1.48
CA LEU A 144 -8.19 11.33 0.14
C LEU A 144 -8.92 12.68 0.04
N GLU A 145 -9.72 13.04 1.03
CA GLU A 145 -10.36 14.36 1.13
C GLU A 145 -9.32 15.49 1.18
N ALA A 146 -8.26 15.31 1.99
CA ALA A 146 -7.16 16.27 2.07
C ALA A 146 -6.42 16.44 0.72
N ARG A 147 -6.36 15.37 -0.10
CA ARG A 147 -5.79 15.41 -1.45
C ARG A 147 -6.59 16.30 -2.39
N LEU A 148 -7.91 16.30 -2.27
CA LEU A 148 -8.82 17.07 -3.11
C LEU A 148 -8.95 18.54 -2.69
N LEU A 149 -8.69 18.83 -1.40
CA LEU A 149 -8.70 20.18 -0.86
C LEU A 149 -7.52 21.04 -1.37
N PRO A 150 -7.72 22.37 -1.52
CA PRO A 150 -8.94 23.14 -1.29
C PRO A 150 -9.84 23.24 -2.53
N ASN A 151 -9.49 22.59 -3.65
CA ASN A 151 -10.17 22.76 -4.92
C ASN A 151 -11.56 22.12 -4.91
N GLU A 152 -11.67 20.97 -4.27
CA GLU A 152 -12.89 20.20 -4.14
C GLU A 152 -13.11 19.81 -2.69
N VAL A 153 -14.35 19.91 -2.23
CA VAL A 153 -14.74 19.57 -0.85
C VAL A 153 -15.67 18.37 -0.88
N TYR A 154 -15.22 17.27 -0.34
CA TYR A 154 -15.99 16.04 -0.22
C TYR A 154 -16.10 15.63 1.24
N ASP A 155 -17.14 14.86 1.52
CA ASP A 155 -17.37 14.10 2.75
C ASP A 155 -17.74 12.69 2.31
N PHE A 156 -16.78 11.76 2.44
CA PHE A 156 -16.92 10.38 1.95
C PHE A 156 -17.39 9.45 3.05
N SER A 157 -18.17 8.42 2.67
CA SER A 157 -18.74 7.43 3.56
C SER A 157 -17.76 6.36 4.01
N GLU A 158 -17.46 6.33 5.29
CA GLU A 158 -16.69 5.27 5.91
C GLU A 158 -17.53 3.97 6.08
N ASP A 159 -18.84 4.07 6.22
CA ASP A 159 -19.71 2.89 6.21
C ASP A 159 -19.64 2.16 4.88
N HIS A 160 -19.76 2.87 3.76
CA HIS A 160 -19.67 2.24 2.46
C HIS A 160 -18.31 1.56 2.25
N MET A 161 -17.21 2.21 2.61
CA MET A 161 -15.88 1.61 2.50
C MET A 161 -15.74 0.38 3.41
N SER A 162 -16.14 0.48 4.66
CA SER A 162 -15.92 -0.60 5.63
C SER A 162 -16.83 -1.81 5.40
N LEU A 163 -18.02 -1.60 4.81
CA LEU A 163 -18.99 -2.67 4.51
C LEU A 163 -18.82 -3.27 3.10
N ASN A 164 -18.28 -2.51 2.13
CA ASN A 164 -18.23 -2.92 0.71
C ASN A 164 -16.81 -3.12 0.14
N ASN A 165 -15.76 -3.14 0.99
CA ASN A 165 -14.38 -3.39 0.54
C ASN A 165 -14.18 -4.79 -0.06
N GLY A 166 -15.06 -5.72 0.29
CA GLY A 166 -15.07 -7.08 -0.24
C GLY A 166 -14.36 -8.11 0.61
N PHE A 167 -13.70 -7.71 1.69
CA PHE A 167 -13.17 -8.62 2.71
C PHE A 167 -14.28 -9.04 3.68
N CYS A 168 -14.16 -10.24 4.24
CA CYS A 168 -15.14 -10.77 5.21
C CYS A 168 -14.71 -10.44 6.63
N ILE A 169 -14.51 -9.14 6.92
CA ILE A 169 -14.08 -8.64 8.22
C ILE A 169 -15.18 -7.71 8.76
N PRO A 170 -15.76 -7.98 9.94
CA PRO A 170 -16.72 -7.08 10.55
C PRO A 170 -16.10 -5.73 10.92
N GLN A 171 -16.87 -4.66 10.88
CA GLN A 171 -16.41 -3.31 11.29
C GLN A 171 -15.83 -3.26 12.72
N SER A 172 -16.27 -4.17 13.62
CA SER A 172 -15.76 -4.28 14.99
C SER A 172 -14.33 -4.85 15.10
N ASP A 173 -13.86 -5.56 14.07
CA ASP A 173 -12.62 -6.37 14.14
C ASP A 173 -11.40 -5.62 13.65
N GLY A 174 -11.57 -4.36 13.24
CA GLY A 174 -10.50 -3.58 12.64
C GLY A 174 -10.35 -3.80 11.13
N GLY A 175 -9.24 -3.34 10.59
CA GLY A 175 -8.89 -3.47 9.19
C GLY A 175 -7.57 -2.78 8.92
N GLU A 176 -7.22 -2.67 7.64
CA GLU A 176 -5.94 -2.11 7.22
C GLU A 176 -6.07 -1.32 5.92
N TYR A 177 -5.11 -0.45 5.65
CA TYR A 177 -5.06 0.38 4.45
C TYR A 177 -5.14 -0.43 3.13
N THR A 178 -4.72 -1.69 3.12
CA THR A 178 -4.85 -2.57 1.95
C THR A 178 -6.30 -2.81 1.56
N MET A 179 -7.23 -2.83 2.54
CA MET A 179 -8.68 -2.92 2.30
C MET A 179 -9.21 -1.64 1.67
N SER A 180 -8.72 -0.47 2.10
CA SER A 180 -9.04 0.83 1.48
C SER A 180 -8.53 0.89 0.05
N MET A 181 -7.30 0.46 -0.19
CA MET A 181 -6.73 0.41 -1.54
C MET A 181 -7.55 -0.51 -2.46
N ALA A 182 -7.90 -1.71 -2.00
CA ALA A 182 -8.73 -2.65 -2.77
C ALA A 182 -10.09 -2.03 -3.16
N TYR A 183 -10.74 -1.36 -2.20
CA TYR A 183 -12.02 -0.69 -2.41
C TYR A 183 -11.92 0.46 -3.42
N LEU A 184 -10.95 1.35 -3.24
CA LEU A 184 -10.78 2.55 -4.06
C LEU A 184 -10.29 2.21 -5.47
N LEU A 185 -9.30 1.33 -5.61
CA LEU A 185 -8.69 0.96 -6.88
C LEU A 185 -9.58 0.02 -7.72
N SER A 186 -10.55 -0.64 -7.10
CA SER A 186 -11.58 -1.42 -7.83
C SER A 186 -12.79 -0.59 -8.25
N TRP A 187 -12.80 0.71 -7.99
CA TRP A 187 -13.88 1.65 -8.30
C TRP A 187 -15.22 1.35 -7.58
N LYS A 188 -15.17 0.67 -6.45
CA LYS A 188 -16.34 0.46 -5.59
C LYS A 188 -16.78 1.74 -4.89
N GLY A 189 -15.88 2.69 -4.73
CA GLY A 189 -16.05 4.02 -4.15
C GLY A 189 -14.86 4.92 -4.49
N PRO A 190 -14.77 6.10 -3.80
CA PRO A 190 -15.59 6.52 -2.66
C PRO A 190 -16.99 6.98 -3.05
N VAL A 191 -17.96 6.84 -2.13
CA VAL A 191 -19.29 7.42 -2.23
C VAL A 191 -19.45 8.52 -1.18
N LEU A 192 -20.50 9.34 -1.30
CA LEU A 192 -20.72 10.44 -0.35
C LEU A 192 -21.31 9.94 0.98
N GLU A 193 -20.90 10.55 2.08
CA GLU A 193 -21.48 10.34 3.41
C GLU A 193 -22.99 10.61 3.44
N ALA A 194 -23.46 11.58 2.68
CA ALA A 194 -24.89 11.89 2.56
C ALA A 194 -25.74 10.78 1.92
N ASP A 195 -25.12 9.90 1.11
CA ASP A 195 -25.78 8.79 0.43
C ASP A 195 -25.71 7.48 1.23
N ASP A 196 -24.74 7.35 2.11
CA ASP A 196 -24.53 6.20 3.01
C ASP A 196 -23.91 6.65 4.35
N PRO A 197 -24.76 7.20 5.27
CA PRO A 197 -24.30 7.77 6.53
C PRO A 197 -23.68 6.73 7.46
N TYR A 198 -22.57 7.11 8.11
CA TYR A 198 -21.83 6.25 9.02
C TYR A 198 -22.61 5.85 10.27
N GLY A 199 -22.50 4.58 10.66
CA GLY A 199 -22.85 4.06 11.99
C GLY A 199 -24.17 3.30 12.07
N ASP A 200 -24.91 3.12 10.97
CA ASP A 200 -26.12 2.28 10.97
C ASP A 200 -25.84 0.82 10.58
N GLY A 201 -24.63 0.54 10.06
CA GLY A 201 -24.15 -0.79 9.69
C GLY A 201 -24.85 -1.37 8.46
N VAL A 202 -25.47 -0.54 7.65
CA VAL A 202 -26.21 -0.94 6.45
C VAL A 202 -25.83 -0.01 5.29
N SER A 203 -25.39 -0.56 4.20
CA SER A 203 -25.04 0.20 3.02
C SER A 203 -26.07 0.01 1.90
N PRO A 204 -26.63 1.09 1.32
CA PRO A 204 -27.54 1.01 0.19
C PRO A 204 -26.88 0.38 -1.04
N ALA A 205 -27.59 -0.50 -1.74
CA ALA A 205 -27.08 -1.12 -2.94
C ALA A 205 -27.08 -0.17 -4.14
N GLY A 206 -26.05 -0.27 -4.97
CA GLY A 206 -26.00 0.40 -6.29
C GLY A 206 -25.50 1.84 -6.25
N LEU A 207 -24.93 2.28 -5.14
CA LEU A 207 -24.20 3.53 -5.07
C LEU A 207 -22.97 3.45 -6.01
N LYS A 208 -22.60 4.60 -6.57
CA LYS A 208 -21.46 4.69 -7.50
C LYS A 208 -20.38 5.57 -6.91
N ALA A 209 -19.15 5.23 -7.25
CA ALA A 209 -18.01 6.07 -6.94
C ALA A 209 -18.19 7.48 -7.52
N VAL A 210 -17.84 8.50 -6.74
CA VAL A 210 -17.84 9.91 -7.16
C VAL A 210 -16.46 10.41 -7.55
N LYS A 211 -15.45 9.64 -7.27
CA LYS A 211 -14.05 9.78 -7.72
C LYS A 211 -13.45 8.41 -7.98
N HIS A 212 -12.44 8.34 -8.82
CA HIS A 212 -11.63 7.14 -9.05
C HIS A 212 -10.18 7.40 -8.60
N VAL A 213 -9.68 6.56 -7.71
CA VAL A 213 -8.26 6.59 -7.33
C VAL A 213 -7.47 5.79 -8.37
N GLN A 214 -6.44 6.43 -8.94
CA GLN A 214 -5.59 5.88 -9.98
C GLN A 214 -4.13 5.74 -9.56
N GLY A 215 -3.74 6.34 -8.44
CA GLY A 215 -2.38 6.27 -7.93
C GLY A 215 -2.31 6.28 -6.41
N VAL A 216 -1.51 5.37 -5.85
CA VAL A 216 -1.22 5.29 -4.42
C VAL A 216 0.25 4.97 -4.24
N GLU A 217 0.99 5.79 -3.51
CA GLU A 217 2.35 5.50 -3.08
C GLU A 217 2.39 5.00 -1.64
N LEU A 218 3.20 3.98 -1.40
CA LEU A 218 3.49 3.44 -0.09
C LEU A 218 4.93 3.79 0.29
N VAL A 219 5.09 4.70 1.25
CA VAL A 219 6.41 5.18 1.69
C VAL A 219 6.81 4.46 2.98
N PRO A 220 7.75 3.51 2.94
CA PRO A 220 8.17 2.75 4.11
C PRO A 220 9.18 3.51 4.95
N GLY A 221 9.23 3.13 6.21
CA GLY A 221 10.19 3.69 7.16
C GLY A 221 9.92 5.16 7.46
N LYS A 222 10.82 5.76 8.23
CA LYS A 222 10.71 7.14 8.69
C LYS A 222 11.38 8.11 7.70
N ASP A 223 10.98 8.06 6.44
CA ASP A 223 11.40 9.02 5.43
C ASP A 223 10.65 10.36 5.62
N TYR A 224 11.02 11.10 6.66
CA TYR A 224 10.32 12.33 7.04
C TYR A 224 10.37 13.41 5.98
N GLU A 225 11.43 13.45 5.17
CA GLU A 225 11.51 14.39 4.06
C GLU A 225 10.44 14.07 3.01
N LYS A 226 10.33 12.81 2.59
CA LYS A 226 9.29 12.39 1.64
C LYS A 226 7.89 12.60 2.20
N ILE A 227 7.64 12.28 3.48
CA ILE A 227 6.35 12.51 4.15
C ILE A 227 5.98 13.99 4.10
N LYS A 228 6.89 14.89 4.50
CA LYS A 228 6.68 16.34 4.49
C LYS A 228 6.42 16.88 3.08
N ARG A 229 7.18 16.41 2.09
CA ARG A 229 6.95 16.76 0.68
C ARG A 229 5.58 16.28 0.19
N ALA A 230 5.17 15.06 0.57
CA ALA A 230 3.87 14.51 0.23
C ALA A 230 2.72 15.33 0.85
N ILE A 231 2.84 15.78 2.09
CA ILE A 231 1.85 16.66 2.73
C ILE A 231 1.70 17.97 1.95
N LEU A 232 2.80 18.61 1.55
CA LEU A 232 2.75 19.83 0.75
C LEU A 232 2.11 19.59 -0.62
N GLN A 233 2.42 18.48 -1.25
CA GLN A 233 1.97 18.14 -2.61
C GLN A 233 0.53 17.62 -2.61
N TYR A 234 0.20 16.69 -1.72
CA TYR A 234 -1.03 15.90 -1.75
C TYR A 234 -1.98 16.16 -0.58
N GLY A 235 -1.59 16.93 0.45
CA GLY A 235 -2.46 17.37 1.54
C GLY A 235 -2.38 16.53 2.80
N GLY A 236 -2.65 15.25 2.74
CA GLY A 236 -2.63 14.33 3.88
C GLY A 236 -1.86 13.05 3.59
N VAL A 237 -1.26 12.48 4.62
CA VAL A 237 -0.56 11.19 4.57
C VAL A 237 -1.14 10.30 5.68
N GLN A 238 -1.83 9.21 5.29
CA GLN A 238 -2.28 8.22 6.27
C GLN A 238 -1.05 7.53 6.87
N SER A 239 -1.00 7.42 8.20
CA SER A 239 0.10 6.76 8.91
C SER A 239 -0.41 6.03 10.14
N SER A 240 0.20 4.89 10.43
CA SER A 240 -0.22 4.03 11.54
C SER A 240 0.62 4.29 12.78
N LEU A 241 -0.01 4.18 13.96
CA LEU A 241 0.64 4.26 15.26
C LEU A 241 0.08 3.22 16.24
N TYR A 242 0.84 2.96 17.32
CA TYR A 242 0.30 2.19 18.45
C TYR A 242 -0.36 3.14 19.43
N THR A 243 -1.54 2.80 19.93
CA THR A 243 -2.16 3.52 21.06
C THR A 243 -2.88 2.55 21.99
N SER A 244 -2.89 2.88 23.29
CA SER A 244 -3.74 2.24 24.29
C SER A 244 -5.05 2.99 24.52
N MET A 245 -5.22 4.14 23.90
CA MET A 245 -6.48 4.91 23.91
C MET A 245 -7.43 4.33 22.86
N THR A 246 -8.75 4.42 23.12
CA THR A 246 -9.81 3.87 22.26
C THR A 246 -10.83 4.92 21.84
N ASP A 247 -10.85 6.05 22.51
CA ASP A 247 -11.82 7.14 22.32
C ASP A 247 -11.30 8.45 22.93
N GLU A 248 -12.09 9.52 22.84
CA GLU A 248 -11.75 10.86 23.31
C GLU A 248 -11.63 10.96 24.84
N GLU A 249 -12.25 10.07 25.60
CA GLU A 249 -12.22 10.05 27.07
C GLU A 249 -11.07 9.18 27.62
N SER A 250 -10.43 8.39 26.77
CA SER A 250 -9.37 7.45 27.17
C SER A 250 -8.09 8.16 27.56
N GLN A 251 -7.43 7.66 28.59
CA GLN A 251 -6.14 8.16 29.05
C GLN A 251 -5.00 7.19 28.72
N SER A 252 -3.83 7.74 28.45
CA SER A 252 -2.60 6.98 28.24
C SER A 252 -1.41 7.64 28.92
N VAL A 253 -0.52 6.83 29.48
CA VAL A 253 0.76 7.33 30.01
C VAL A 253 1.65 7.95 28.92
N HIS A 254 1.38 7.62 27.64
CA HIS A 254 2.11 8.14 26.48
C HIS A 254 1.52 9.43 25.92
N TYR A 255 0.36 9.89 26.44
CA TYR A 255 -0.34 11.07 25.98
C TYR A 255 -0.35 12.17 27.06
N ASN A 256 0.09 13.36 26.69
CA ASN A 256 0.01 14.57 27.50
C ASN A 256 -1.21 15.39 27.07
N GLU A 257 -2.28 15.35 27.87
CA GLU A 257 -3.54 16.01 27.56
C GLU A 257 -3.41 17.56 27.52
N GLU A 258 -2.54 18.16 28.35
CA GLU A 258 -2.35 19.61 28.36
C GLU A 258 -1.65 20.14 27.11
N LYS A 259 -0.89 19.28 26.42
CA LYS A 259 -0.08 19.61 25.25
C LYS A 259 -0.55 18.89 24.00
N TYR A 260 -1.57 18.03 24.12
CA TYR A 260 -2.05 17.17 23.04
C TYR A 260 -0.93 16.36 22.39
N ALA A 261 0.05 15.95 23.18
CA ALA A 261 1.31 15.40 22.72
C ALA A 261 1.43 13.90 23.02
N TYR A 262 1.66 13.11 21.99
CA TYR A 262 1.74 11.65 22.06
C TYR A 262 3.13 11.16 21.66
N CYS A 263 3.67 10.20 22.43
CA CYS A 263 4.88 9.48 22.05
C CYS A 263 4.93 8.10 22.72
N TYR A 264 4.84 7.05 21.92
CA TYR A 264 5.07 5.67 22.35
C TYR A 264 6.47 5.22 21.93
N ILE A 265 7.26 4.74 22.88
CA ILE A 265 8.54 4.06 22.62
C ILE A 265 8.42 2.63 23.11
N GLY A 266 8.39 1.67 22.18
CA GLY A 266 8.22 0.26 22.50
C GLY A 266 8.16 -0.63 21.26
N SER A 267 7.78 -1.91 21.47
CA SER A 267 7.74 -2.93 20.44
C SER A 267 6.34 -3.41 20.06
N GLN A 268 5.29 -2.74 20.53
CA GLN A 268 3.95 -3.08 20.11
C GLN A 268 3.75 -2.66 18.64
N PRO A 269 3.12 -3.50 17.83
CA PRO A 269 2.77 -3.14 16.46
C PRO A 269 1.72 -2.02 16.45
N PRO A 270 1.60 -1.27 15.35
CA PRO A 270 0.53 -0.29 15.17
C PRO A 270 -0.86 -0.96 15.31
N ASN A 271 -1.81 -0.24 15.87
CA ASN A 271 -3.21 -0.67 16.04
C ASN A 271 -4.21 0.44 15.76
N HIS A 272 -3.75 1.58 15.30
CA HIS A 272 -4.57 2.75 14.99
C HIS A 272 -3.99 3.52 13.80
N ASP A 273 -4.85 4.07 12.97
CA ASP A 273 -4.48 4.90 11.84
C ASP A 273 -4.93 6.34 12.06
N SER A 274 -4.09 7.28 11.64
CA SER A 274 -4.33 8.71 11.64
C SER A 274 -3.83 9.35 10.35
N VAL A 275 -4.12 10.63 10.14
CA VAL A 275 -3.64 11.36 8.97
C VAL A 275 -2.66 12.44 9.39
N ILE A 276 -1.43 12.38 8.90
CA ILE A 276 -0.46 13.45 9.07
C ILE A 276 -0.82 14.56 8.09
N ILE A 277 -1.10 15.78 8.62
CA ILE A 277 -1.47 16.96 7.83
C ILE A 277 -0.48 18.12 8.00
N GLY A 278 0.54 17.92 8.82
CA GLY A 278 1.52 18.95 9.12
C GLY A 278 2.65 18.46 10.00
N TRP A 279 3.52 19.38 10.33
CA TRP A 279 4.66 19.16 11.23
C TRP A 279 5.16 20.46 11.86
N ASP A 280 5.90 20.33 12.96
CA ASP A 280 6.69 21.39 13.59
C ASP A 280 8.03 20.79 14.04
N ASP A 281 9.13 21.19 13.39
CA ASP A 281 10.48 20.68 13.69
C ASP A 281 11.01 21.21 15.03
N GLU A 282 10.42 22.28 15.55
CA GLU A 282 10.77 22.91 16.81
C GLU A 282 9.76 22.59 17.94
N TYR A 283 8.81 21.64 17.71
CA TYR A 283 7.86 21.24 18.75
C TYR A 283 8.61 20.68 19.97
N PRO A 284 8.45 21.31 21.15
CA PRO A 284 9.32 21.03 22.28
C PRO A 284 9.18 19.59 22.80
N ARG A 285 10.30 18.90 22.94
CA ARG A 285 10.34 17.51 23.46
C ARG A 285 9.80 17.36 24.88
N GLU A 286 9.89 18.40 25.70
CA GLU A 286 9.35 18.45 27.07
C GLU A 286 7.81 18.43 27.11
N ASN A 287 7.14 18.60 26.00
CA ASN A 287 5.69 18.47 25.89
C ASN A 287 5.25 16.99 25.93
N PHE A 288 6.14 16.04 25.64
CA PHE A 288 5.83 14.62 25.68
C PHE A 288 5.99 14.04 27.09
N ASN A 289 5.09 13.15 27.51
CA ASN A 289 5.24 12.39 28.75
C ASN A 289 6.39 11.36 28.67
N THR A 290 6.75 10.95 27.47
CA THR A 290 7.88 10.04 27.22
C THR A 290 9.15 10.88 26.98
N GLU A 291 10.25 10.55 27.67
CA GLU A 291 11.53 11.21 27.44
C GLU A 291 12.07 10.87 26.04
N VAL A 292 12.32 11.89 25.23
CA VAL A 292 12.84 11.79 23.87
C VAL A 292 14.09 12.63 23.66
N ASN A 293 14.90 12.29 22.65
CA ASN A 293 16.23 12.85 22.46
C ASN A 293 16.25 14.22 21.76
N GLY A 294 15.15 14.68 21.20
CA GLY A 294 15.10 15.94 20.44
C GLY A 294 13.68 16.44 20.23
N ASP A 295 13.59 17.63 19.69
CA ASP A 295 12.36 18.31 19.35
C ASP A 295 11.76 17.77 18.04
N GLY A 296 10.53 18.15 17.74
CA GLY A 296 9.82 17.88 16.51
C GLY A 296 8.68 16.89 16.65
N ALA A 297 7.60 17.22 15.97
CA ALA A 297 6.37 16.43 15.90
C ALA A 297 5.68 16.52 14.55
N PHE A 298 4.94 15.49 14.21
CA PHE A 298 3.89 15.55 13.20
C PHE A 298 2.60 16.09 13.82
N ILE A 299 1.82 16.83 13.05
CA ILE A 299 0.45 17.23 13.35
C ILE A 299 -0.45 16.17 12.72
N CYS A 300 -1.11 15.39 13.56
CA CYS A 300 -1.96 14.28 13.15
C CYS A 300 -3.43 14.60 13.37
N MET A 301 -4.26 14.28 12.41
CA MET A 301 -5.71 14.33 12.47
C MET A 301 -6.22 12.96 12.91
N ASN A 302 -7.09 12.92 13.92
CA ASN A 302 -7.66 11.70 14.48
C ASN A 302 -9.13 11.54 14.08
N SER A 303 -9.69 10.35 14.32
CA SER A 303 -11.06 9.97 14.04
C SER A 303 -11.89 9.74 15.30
N TRP A 304 -11.66 10.53 16.36
CA TRP A 304 -12.39 10.44 17.66
C TRP A 304 -13.21 11.69 17.97
N GLY A 305 -13.56 12.48 16.95
CA GLY A 305 -14.32 13.70 17.11
C GLY A 305 -13.48 14.91 17.52
N ASP A 306 -14.13 16.06 17.57
CA ASP A 306 -13.53 17.35 17.91
C ASP A 306 -13.28 17.53 19.43
N GLY A 307 -13.86 16.66 20.26
CA GLY A 307 -13.57 16.59 21.69
C GLY A 307 -12.18 16.06 22.03
N PHE A 308 -11.53 15.34 21.10
CA PHE A 308 -10.19 14.80 21.29
C PHE A 308 -9.12 15.83 20.97
N GLY A 309 -8.12 15.95 21.84
CA GLY A 309 -6.91 16.74 21.57
C GLY A 309 -7.18 18.23 21.31
N ASP A 310 -6.49 18.80 20.33
CA ASP A 310 -6.62 20.16 19.85
C ASP A 310 -7.67 20.20 18.72
N ASP A 311 -8.97 20.22 19.10
CA ASP A 311 -10.09 20.17 18.14
C ASP A 311 -10.01 18.98 17.15
N GLY A 312 -9.69 17.77 17.64
CA GLY A 312 -9.56 16.54 16.83
C GLY A 312 -8.13 16.25 16.36
N TYR A 313 -7.17 17.10 16.70
CA TYR A 313 -5.77 16.96 16.31
C TYR A 313 -4.87 16.69 17.51
N PHE A 314 -3.71 16.08 17.23
CA PHE A 314 -2.69 15.84 18.25
C PHE A 314 -1.28 15.84 17.63
N TYR A 315 -0.26 15.99 18.48
CA TYR A 315 1.13 16.06 18.06
C TYR A 315 1.84 14.75 18.38
N VAL A 316 2.36 14.07 17.34
CA VAL A 316 3.08 12.81 17.51
C VAL A 316 4.57 13.02 17.29
N SER A 317 5.37 12.69 18.30
CA SER A 317 6.82 12.87 18.26
C SER A 317 7.46 12.14 17.07
N TYR A 318 8.48 12.73 16.45
CA TYR A 318 9.34 12.03 15.49
C TYR A 318 10.04 10.80 16.09
N TYR A 319 10.14 10.74 17.43
CA TYR A 319 10.74 9.62 18.17
C TYR A 319 9.74 8.52 18.52
N ASP A 320 8.45 8.70 18.24
CA ASP A 320 7.45 7.62 18.37
C ASP A 320 7.89 6.37 17.60
N SER A 321 7.66 5.18 18.13
CA SER A 321 8.17 3.96 17.51
C SER A 321 7.54 3.62 16.17
N ASN A 322 6.29 3.99 15.95
CA ASN A 322 5.47 3.54 14.83
C ASN A 322 5.16 4.63 13.80
N ILE A 323 4.86 5.86 14.23
CA ILE A 323 4.50 6.93 13.29
C ILE A 323 5.55 7.09 12.19
N GLY A 324 5.11 7.22 10.96
CA GLY A 324 5.99 7.35 9.80
C GLY A 324 6.62 6.04 9.30
N LEU A 325 6.33 4.88 9.91
CA LEU A 325 6.82 3.59 9.42
C LEU A 325 6.06 3.11 8.18
N ASN A 326 4.74 3.25 8.19
CA ASN A 326 3.86 2.90 7.07
C ASN A 326 3.09 4.16 6.69
N ASN A 327 3.27 4.64 5.49
CA ASN A 327 2.67 5.88 5.04
C ASN A 327 2.01 5.68 3.69
N ILE A 328 0.74 6.02 3.58
CA ILE A 328 -0.07 5.85 2.38
C ILE A 328 -0.41 7.24 1.83
N ILE A 329 -0.13 7.45 0.56
CA ILE A 329 -0.31 8.71 -0.15
C ILE A 329 -1.17 8.46 -1.39
N TYR A 330 -2.32 9.14 -1.49
CA TYR A 330 -3.17 9.12 -2.67
C TYR A 330 -2.65 10.15 -3.68
N THR A 331 -1.94 9.67 -4.69
CA THR A 331 -1.19 10.52 -5.62
C THR A 331 -1.98 10.95 -6.83
N ASP A 332 -2.87 10.07 -7.31
CA ASP A 332 -3.67 10.31 -8.52
C ASP A 332 -5.14 9.98 -8.26
N VAL A 333 -6.01 10.97 -8.50
CA VAL A 333 -7.46 10.89 -8.23
C VAL A 333 -8.19 11.61 -9.35
N GLU A 334 -9.05 10.89 -10.06
CA GLU A 334 -9.73 11.36 -11.26
C GLU A 334 -11.23 11.37 -11.09
N ASP A 335 -11.90 12.13 -11.96
CA ASP A 335 -13.35 12.07 -12.09
C ASP A 335 -13.81 10.73 -12.68
N PRO A 336 -15.03 10.25 -12.36
CA PRO A 336 -15.51 8.96 -12.83
C PRO A 336 -15.64 8.82 -14.34
N ASP A 337 -15.64 9.93 -15.09
CA ASP A 337 -15.72 9.97 -16.55
C ASP A 337 -14.37 10.11 -17.26
N HIS A 338 -13.24 9.99 -16.51
CA HIS A 338 -11.90 10.01 -17.09
C HIS A 338 -11.64 8.76 -17.93
N TYR A 339 -12.02 7.58 -17.42
CA TYR A 339 -12.07 6.33 -18.16
C TYR A 339 -13.49 5.74 -18.07
N ASP A 340 -13.99 5.15 -19.17
CA ASP A 340 -15.31 4.54 -19.18
C ASP A 340 -15.33 3.12 -18.59
N HIS A 341 -14.22 2.39 -18.73
CA HIS A 341 -14.12 0.99 -18.27
C HIS A 341 -12.84 0.71 -17.50
N ASN A 342 -12.99 -0.13 -16.47
CA ASN A 342 -11.89 -0.74 -15.72
C ASN A 342 -11.98 -2.26 -15.85
N TYR A 343 -11.15 -2.83 -16.71
CA TYR A 343 -10.98 -4.27 -16.85
C TYR A 343 -10.09 -4.78 -15.72
N GLN A 344 -10.64 -5.63 -14.86
CA GLN A 344 -9.97 -6.12 -13.65
C GLN A 344 -10.52 -7.45 -13.18
N THR A 345 -9.70 -8.23 -12.48
CA THR A 345 -10.08 -9.47 -11.78
C THR A 345 -9.65 -9.44 -10.32
N ASP A 346 -8.80 -8.50 -9.93
CA ASP A 346 -8.17 -8.32 -8.62
C ASP A 346 -8.99 -7.43 -7.68
N LEU A 347 -10.22 -7.84 -7.32
CA LEU A 347 -11.13 -7.03 -6.49
C LEU A 347 -10.72 -6.89 -5.02
N ARG A 348 -9.73 -7.67 -4.55
CA ARG A 348 -9.12 -7.57 -3.22
C ARG A 348 -7.74 -6.92 -3.27
N GLY A 349 -7.28 -6.58 -4.49
CA GLY A 349 -6.00 -5.93 -4.68
C GLY A 349 -4.81 -6.77 -4.22
N TRP A 350 -3.80 -6.10 -3.72
CA TRP A 350 -2.52 -6.72 -3.33
C TRP A 350 -2.64 -7.48 -2.00
N VAL A 351 -2.92 -8.78 -2.07
CA VAL A 351 -2.99 -9.71 -0.93
C VAL A 351 -1.69 -10.51 -0.79
N GLY A 352 -0.98 -10.76 -1.88
CA GLY A 352 0.27 -11.53 -1.87
C GLY A 352 1.17 -11.19 -3.04
N GLN A 353 2.27 -11.93 -3.16
CA GLN A 353 3.28 -11.72 -4.20
C GLN A 353 3.63 -13.03 -4.89
N LEU A 354 3.93 -12.97 -6.20
CA LEU A 354 4.30 -14.10 -7.03
C LEU A 354 5.54 -13.78 -7.86
N GLY A 355 6.40 -14.80 -8.07
CA GLY A 355 7.60 -14.68 -8.89
C GLY A 355 8.41 -15.97 -8.92
N TYR A 356 9.61 -15.89 -9.48
CA TYR A 356 10.44 -17.05 -9.77
C TYR A 356 11.78 -17.05 -9.02
N GLY A 357 11.87 -16.34 -7.91
CA GLY A 357 13.14 -16.17 -7.18
C GLY A 357 14.11 -15.22 -7.90
N SER A 358 13.57 -14.33 -8.72
CA SER A 358 14.30 -13.31 -9.49
C SER A 358 13.62 -11.96 -9.28
N ASP A 359 14.39 -10.89 -9.39
CA ASP A 359 13.93 -9.50 -9.37
C ASP A 359 13.06 -9.11 -10.58
N THR A 360 13.06 -9.93 -11.63
CA THR A 360 12.32 -9.67 -12.86
C THR A 360 11.26 -10.73 -13.11
N VAL A 361 10.07 -10.28 -13.47
CA VAL A 361 8.92 -11.11 -13.82
C VAL A 361 8.17 -10.52 -15.01
N TRP A 362 7.54 -11.37 -15.80
CA TRP A 362 6.60 -11.01 -16.85
C TRP A 362 5.23 -11.50 -16.43
N PHE A 363 4.21 -10.65 -16.49
CA PHE A 363 2.83 -11.03 -16.16
C PHE A 363 1.83 -10.30 -17.04
N SER A 364 0.70 -10.92 -17.29
CA SER A 364 -0.31 -10.41 -18.23
C SER A 364 -1.70 -10.84 -17.80
N ASN A 365 -2.69 -9.97 -18.03
CA ASN A 365 -4.10 -10.34 -18.06
C ASN A 365 -4.64 -10.20 -19.49
N VAL A 366 -5.54 -11.11 -19.85
CA VAL A 366 -6.27 -11.11 -21.11
C VAL A 366 -7.71 -10.71 -20.86
N TYR A 367 -8.22 -9.80 -21.69
CA TYR A 367 -9.57 -9.26 -21.60
C TYR A 367 -10.27 -9.32 -22.96
N GLU A 368 -11.58 -9.14 -22.97
CA GLU A 368 -12.39 -9.00 -24.16
C GLU A 368 -13.09 -7.64 -24.16
N ALA A 369 -12.87 -6.85 -25.21
CA ALA A 369 -13.43 -5.52 -25.33
C ALA A 369 -14.96 -5.56 -25.46
N GLN A 370 -15.66 -4.76 -24.64
CA GLN A 370 -17.12 -4.73 -24.59
C GLN A 370 -17.71 -3.90 -25.73
N GLY A 371 -16.95 -2.92 -26.21
CA GLY A 371 -17.38 -1.96 -27.21
C GLY A 371 -16.28 -1.59 -28.18
N LYS A 372 -16.53 -0.51 -28.93
CA LYS A 372 -15.46 0.20 -29.64
C LYS A 372 -14.76 1.10 -28.63
N GLU A 373 -13.56 0.75 -28.28
CA GLU A 373 -12.84 1.38 -27.20
C GLU A 373 -11.43 1.76 -27.62
N THR A 374 -10.85 2.72 -26.91
CA THR A 374 -9.40 2.97 -26.94
C THR A 374 -8.82 2.55 -25.60
N LEU A 375 -7.80 1.71 -25.60
CA LEU A 375 -7.03 1.34 -24.43
C LEU A 375 -6.09 2.49 -24.07
N GLU A 376 -6.36 3.16 -22.94
CA GLU A 376 -5.69 4.41 -22.55
C GLU A 376 -4.56 4.17 -21.54
N ALA A 377 -4.77 3.26 -20.59
CA ALA A 377 -3.82 3.03 -19.51
C ALA A 377 -3.80 1.59 -18.97
N ALA A 378 -2.73 1.26 -18.25
CA ALA A 378 -2.59 0.00 -17.52
C ALA A 378 -2.30 0.30 -16.05
N GLY A 379 -3.02 -0.37 -15.13
CA GLY A 379 -2.84 -0.24 -13.69
C GLY A 379 -2.20 -1.48 -13.08
N PHE A 380 -1.12 -1.31 -12.30
CA PHE A 380 -0.46 -2.40 -11.60
C PHE A 380 0.29 -1.93 -10.35
N TYR A 381 0.69 -2.87 -9.50
CA TYR A 381 1.49 -2.57 -8.32
C TYR A 381 2.99 -2.75 -8.58
N ALA A 382 3.78 -1.79 -8.09
CA ALA A 382 5.17 -2.01 -7.74
C ALA A 382 5.23 -2.53 -6.29
N THR A 383 5.86 -3.67 -6.07
CA THR A 383 5.86 -4.33 -4.75
C THR A 383 7.00 -3.90 -3.84
N ASP A 384 7.95 -3.12 -4.36
CA ASP A 384 9.03 -2.49 -3.59
C ASP A 384 9.58 -1.27 -4.35
N ARG A 385 10.57 -0.60 -3.77
CA ARG A 385 11.20 0.63 -4.27
C ARG A 385 12.04 0.39 -5.53
N HIS A 386 12.24 1.47 -6.31
CA HIS A 386 13.13 1.53 -7.47
C HIS A 386 12.82 0.49 -8.55
N SER A 387 11.54 0.18 -8.71
CA SER A 387 11.07 -0.73 -9.74
C SER A 387 11.19 -0.09 -11.13
N SER A 388 11.51 -0.88 -12.14
CA SER A 388 11.43 -0.48 -13.54
C SER A 388 10.44 -1.37 -14.28
N TYR A 389 9.74 -0.78 -15.26
CA TYR A 389 8.68 -1.48 -15.98
C TYR A 389 8.75 -1.25 -17.49
N GLU A 390 8.24 -2.22 -18.23
CA GLU A 390 7.89 -2.14 -19.63
C GLU A 390 6.46 -2.69 -19.79
N VAL A 391 5.55 -1.89 -20.35
CA VAL A 391 4.15 -2.29 -20.62
C VAL A 391 3.99 -2.54 -22.11
N TYR A 392 3.46 -3.70 -22.44
CA TYR A 392 3.20 -4.13 -23.80
C TYR A 392 1.71 -4.41 -24.00
N VAL A 393 1.22 -4.21 -25.23
CA VAL A 393 -0.13 -4.55 -25.65
C VAL A 393 -0.08 -5.61 -26.74
N VAL A 394 -1.01 -6.56 -26.67
CA VAL A 394 -1.26 -7.58 -27.70
C VAL A 394 -2.74 -7.51 -28.09
N LYS A 395 -2.99 -7.32 -29.36
CA LYS A 395 -4.34 -7.34 -29.94
C LYS A 395 -4.64 -8.66 -30.62
N ASN A 396 -5.92 -9.03 -30.67
CA ASN A 396 -6.36 -10.28 -31.29
C ASN A 396 -5.58 -11.48 -30.77
N ILE A 397 -5.35 -11.50 -29.44
CA ILE A 397 -4.62 -12.59 -28.80
C ILE A 397 -5.37 -13.91 -29.00
N GLY A 398 -4.63 -14.96 -29.34
CA GLY A 398 -5.17 -16.29 -29.53
C GLY A 398 -5.78 -16.90 -28.27
N ASP A 399 -6.22 -18.13 -28.40
CA ASP A 399 -6.71 -18.93 -27.29
C ASP A 399 -5.58 -19.35 -26.31
N GLU A 400 -5.95 -19.93 -25.22
CA GLU A 400 -5.04 -20.40 -24.18
C GLU A 400 -4.00 -21.40 -24.70
N GLU A 401 -4.40 -22.28 -25.64
CA GLU A 401 -3.47 -23.25 -26.24
C GLU A 401 -2.36 -22.52 -27.00
N SER A 402 -2.70 -21.47 -27.75
CA SER A 402 -1.76 -20.61 -28.46
C SER A 402 -0.80 -19.90 -27.49
N ILE A 403 -1.33 -19.40 -26.37
CA ILE A 403 -0.53 -18.71 -25.35
C ILE A 403 0.44 -19.70 -24.68
N LYS A 404 -0.05 -20.87 -24.24
CA LYS A 404 0.78 -21.93 -23.64
C LYS A 404 1.84 -22.47 -24.61
N ALA A 405 1.56 -22.44 -25.91
CA ALA A 405 2.55 -22.80 -26.94
C ALA A 405 3.62 -21.72 -27.18
N GLY A 406 3.57 -20.58 -26.47
CA GLY A 406 4.50 -19.47 -26.60
C GLY A 406 4.25 -18.59 -27.83
N GLU A 407 3.10 -18.72 -28.49
CA GLU A 407 2.74 -17.92 -29.67
C GLU A 407 1.95 -16.66 -29.31
N GLY A 408 1.14 -16.69 -28.22
CA GLY A 408 0.18 -15.64 -27.90
C GLY A 408 0.78 -14.25 -27.72
N PHE A 409 1.95 -14.16 -27.10
CA PHE A 409 2.61 -12.87 -26.82
C PHE A 409 3.74 -12.49 -27.82
N LYS A 410 3.90 -13.22 -28.94
CA LYS A 410 4.96 -12.93 -29.93
C LYS A 410 4.82 -11.57 -30.60
N ASN A 411 3.58 -11.11 -30.80
CA ASN A 411 3.29 -9.86 -31.51
C ASN A 411 3.10 -8.68 -30.55
N ARG A 412 3.59 -8.79 -29.29
CA ARG A 412 3.51 -7.73 -28.32
C ARG A 412 4.18 -6.45 -28.79
N LYS A 413 3.55 -5.34 -28.53
CA LYS A 413 4.03 -3.99 -28.87
C LYS A 413 4.30 -3.23 -27.59
N LEU A 414 5.47 -2.65 -27.46
CA LEU A 414 5.78 -1.76 -26.34
C LEU A 414 4.87 -0.53 -26.39
N ALA A 415 4.17 -0.23 -25.31
CA ALA A 415 3.25 0.90 -25.20
C ALA A 415 3.71 1.94 -24.15
N ALA A 416 4.42 1.50 -23.12
CA ALA A 416 5.01 2.40 -22.11
C ALA A 416 6.23 1.75 -21.45
N SER A 417 7.12 2.57 -20.89
CA SER A 417 8.22 2.11 -20.04
C SER A 417 8.68 3.23 -19.10
N GLY A 418 9.20 2.87 -17.93
CA GLY A 418 9.66 3.85 -16.96
C GLY A 418 10.20 3.21 -15.69
N SER A 419 10.26 4.03 -14.62
CA SER A 419 10.70 3.62 -13.29
C SER A 419 9.76 4.20 -12.22
N LEU A 420 9.67 3.51 -11.09
CA LEU A 420 8.81 3.83 -9.94
C LEU A 420 9.69 3.83 -8.68
N ASP A 421 9.71 4.94 -7.97
CA ASP A 421 10.61 5.11 -6.82
C ASP A 421 10.13 4.40 -5.56
N TYR A 422 8.82 4.22 -5.41
CA TYR A 422 8.19 3.63 -4.22
C TYR A 422 7.31 2.45 -4.61
N ALA A 423 7.03 1.59 -3.62
CA ALA A 423 5.94 0.62 -3.72
C ALA A 423 4.60 1.36 -3.83
N GLY A 424 3.60 0.71 -4.42
CA GLY A 424 2.27 1.30 -4.57
C GLY A 424 1.55 0.85 -5.82
N PHE A 425 0.41 1.45 -6.09
CA PHE A 425 -0.37 1.25 -7.30
C PHE A 425 -0.19 2.42 -8.25
N TYR A 426 0.02 2.12 -9.52
CA TYR A 426 0.28 3.11 -10.55
C TYR A 426 -0.56 2.84 -11.78
N THR A 427 -1.24 3.86 -12.28
CA THR A 427 -1.89 3.85 -13.58
C THR A 427 -0.95 4.51 -14.60
N ILE A 428 -0.50 3.71 -15.55
CA ILE A 428 0.49 4.11 -16.55
C ILE A 428 -0.20 4.40 -17.86
N PRO A 429 -0.21 5.65 -18.33
CA PRO A 429 -0.74 6.01 -19.65
C PRO A 429 0.00 5.28 -20.77
N LEU A 430 -0.72 4.78 -21.74
CA LEU A 430 -0.17 4.08 -22.89
C LEU A 430 0.01 5.04 -24.08
N ASN A 431 1.15 4.95 -24.73
CA ASN A 431 1.49 5.85 -25.80
C ASN A 431 1.13 5.25 -27.17
N ALA A 432 0.16 5.82 -27.86
CA ALA A 432 -0.25 5.42 -29.20
C ALA A 432 0.86 5.61 -30.25
N ASP A 433 1.78 6.56 -30.04
CA ASP A 433 2.89 6.86 -30.96
C ASP A 433 3.91 5.72 -31.05
N THR A 434 3.90 4.80 -30.09
CA THR A 434 4.73 3.57 -30.16
C THR A 434 4.28 2.59 -31.25
N GLY A 435 3.11 2.83 -31.87
CA GLY A 435 2.50 1.93 -32.85
C GLY A 435 1.92 0.66 -32.22
N ALA A 436 1.58 0.70 -30.93
CA ALA A 436 0.95 -0.41 -30.20
C ALA A 436 -0.46 -0.70 -30.75
N GLY A 437 -1.13 0.29 -31.32
CA GLY A 437 -2.48 0.13 -31.91
C GLY A 437 -3.52 -0.08 -30.81
N LEU A 438 -3.84 1.00 -30.08
CA LEU A 438 -4.64 0.93 -28.84
C LEU A 438 -6.15 0.86 -29.08
N ASP A 439 -6.62 1.08 -30.32
CA ASP A 439 -8.05 0.95 -30.67
C ASP A 439 -8.52 -0.51 -30.65
N LEU A 440 -9.60 -0.78 -29.95
CA LEU A 440 -10.22 -2.09 -29.80
C LEU A 440 -11.60 -2.14 -30.49
N GLU A 441 -11.98 -3.29 -31.02
CA GLU A 441 -13.30 -3.55 -31.59
C GLU A 441 -14.12 -4.47 -30.67
N PRO A 442 -15.46 -4.41 -30.69
CA PRO A 442 -16.30 -5.25 -29.82
C PRO A 442 -15.98 -6.75 -29.96
N GLY A 443 -15.77 -7.43 -28.84
CA GLY A 443 -15.39 -8.83 -28.79
C GLY A 443 -13.93 -9.10 -29.17
N GLU A 444 -13.12 -8.07 -29.38
CA GLU A 444 -11.69 -8.23 -29.61
C GLU A 444 -11.01 -8.64 -28.32
N ARG A 445 -10.32 -9.79 -28.33
CA ARG A 445 -9.48 -10.22 -27.21
C ARG A 445 -8.15 -9.47 -27.25
N PHE A 446 -7.80 -8.84 -26.15
CA PHE A 446 -6.54 -8.12 -26.00
C PHE A 446 -5.86 -8.47 -24.69
N ALA A 447 -4.56 -8.25 -24.61
CA ALA A 447 -3.77 -8.45 -23.41
C ALA A 447 -2.94 -7.21 -23.10
N VAL A 448 -2.88 -6.91 -21.81
CA VAL A 448 -1.85 -6.04 -21.24
C VAL A 448 -0.79 -6.96 -20.64
N LEU A 449 0.48 -6.74 -20.99
CA LEU A 449 1.61 -7.53 -20.52
C LEU A 449 2.63 -6.59 -19.90
N VAL A 450 3.01 -6.85 -18.67
CA VAL A 450 4.01 -6.08 -17.92
C VAL A 450 5.26 -6.91 -17.71
N LYS A 451 6.42 -6.32 -17.99
CA LYS A 451 7.70 -6.77 -17.49
C LYS A 451 8.06 -5.84 -16.33
N LEU A 452 8.17 -6.38 -15.15
CA LEU A 452 8.51 -5.64 -13.94
C LEU A 452 9.83 -6.15 -13.38
N THR A 453 10.74 -5.23 -13.09
CA THR A 453 12.00 -5.52 -12.39
C THR A 453 12.01 -4.70 -11.10
N THR A 454 11.98 -5.39 -9.96
CA THR A 454 11.99 -4.80 -8.62
C THR A 454 13.26 -5.25 -7.91
N PRO A 455 14.27 -4.38 -7.74
CA PRO A 455 15.53 -4.75 -7.10
C PRO A 455 15.32 -5.41 -5.74
N ASP A 456 16.11 -6.43 -5.46
CA ASP A 456 16.08 -7.21 -4.21
C ASP A 456 14.79 -8.01 -3.93
N SER A 457 13.75 -7.90 -4.78
CA SER A 457 12.57 -8.75 -4.71
C SER A 457 12.86 -10.14 -5.29
N VAL A 458 12.16 -11.14 -4.77
CA VAL A 458 12.15 -12.50 -5.34
C VAL A 458 10.77 -12.86 -5.92
N HIS A 459 9.76 -12.04 -5.65
CA HIS A 459 8.38 -12.20 -6.10
C HIS A 459 7.77 -10.83 -6.47
N PRO A 460 8.15 -10.22 -7.61
CA PRO A 460 7.77 -8.84 -7.93
C PRO A 460 6.30 -8.62 -8.29
N ALA A 461 5.56 -9.65 -8.74
CA ALA A 461 4.17 -9.49 -9.15
C ALA A 461 3.21 -9.52 -7.96
N ALA A 462 2.36 -8.51 -7.83
CA ALA A 462 1.27 -8.50 -6.85
C ALA A 462 0.12 -9.39 -7.32
N ILE A 463 -0.48 -10.12 -6.38
CA ILE A 463 -1.60 -11.02 -6.62
C ILE A 463 -2.68 -10.88 -5.55
N GLU A 464 -3.92 -11.23 -5.90
CA GLU A 464 -4.95 -11.60 -4.93
C GLU A 464 -5.14 -13.12 -4.91
N TYR A 465 -5.36 -13.69 -3.74
CA TYR A 465 -5.62 -15.11 -3.56
C TYR A 465 -6.43 -15.37 -2.30
N ASP A 466 -7.10 -16.52 -2.24
CA ASP A 466 -7.79 -16.97 -1.03
C ASP A 466 -6.75 -17.47 -0.01
N ALA A 467 -6.55 -16.70 1.05
CA ALA A 467 -5.59 -17.00 2.11
C ALA A 467 -6.03 -18.17 3.01
N GLY A 468 -7.25 -18.69 2.84
CA GLY A 468 -7.80 -19.77 3.66
C GLY A 468 -8.13 -19.34 5.10
N ASP A 469 -8.12 -18.06 5.39
CA ASP A 469 -8.38 -17.46 6.70
C ASP A 469 -9.88 -17.12 6.91
N GLY A 470 -10.70 -17.29 5.88
CA GLY A 470 -12.11 -16.92 5.86
C GLY A 470 -12.37 -15.41 5.78
N LYS A 471 -11.33 -14.59 5.72
CA LYS A 471 -11.40 -13.12 5.61
C LYS A 471 -11.24 -12.65 4.18
N THR A 472 -10.36 -13.32 3.44
CA THR A 472 -10.08 -13.03 2.03
C THR A 472 -10.63 -14.14 1.16
N VAL A 473 -11.83 -13.94 0.60
CA VAL A 473 -12.45 -14.88 -0.36
C VAL A 473 -12.34 -14.30 -1.76
N VAL A 474 -11.71 -15.02 -2.66
CA VAL A 474 -11.37 -14.57 -4.01
C VAL A 474 -12.07 -15.46 -5.06
N ASP A 475 -12.68 -14.84 -6.05
CA ASP A 475 -13.15 -15.52 -7.27
C ASP A 475 -12.01 -15.52 -8.29
N ILE A 476 -11.59 -16.71 -8.69
CA ILE A 476 -10.56 -16.92 -9.72
C ILE A 476 -11.16 -17.47 -11.03
N SER A 477 -12.49 -17.53 -11.13
CA SER A 477 -13.15 -18.16 -12.28
C SER A 477 -13.28 -17.22 -13.49
N ASP A 478 -13.18 -15.92 -13.27
CA ASP A 478 -13.32 -14.86 -14.28
C ASP A 478 -11.97 -14.32 -14.80
N GLY A 479 -10.85 -14.79 -14.23
CA GLY A 479 -9.52 -14.38 -14.60
C GLY A 479 -8.93 -15.14 -15.78
N GLU A 480 -8.10 -14.48 -16.57
CA GLU A 480 -7.22 -15.10 -17.58
C GLU A 480 -5.82 -14.45 -17.46
N GLY A 481 -5.12 -14.82 -16.38
CA GLY A 481 -3.82 -14.28 -16.01
C GLY A 481 -2.67 -15.23 -16.38
N TYR A 482 -1.57 -14.68 -16.83
CA TYR A 482 -0.39 -15.44 -17.23
C TYR A 482 0.87 -14.86 -16.60
N ILE A 483 1.80 -15.72 -16.17
CA ILE A 483 3.08 -15.33 -15.60
C ILE A 483 4.24 -16.09 -16.26
N SER A 484 5.40 -15.44 -16.39
CA SER A 484 6.59 -16.02 -17.03
C SER A 484 7.88 -15.48 -16.41
N PRO A 485 8.95 -16.29 -16.28
CA PRO A 485 10.27 -15.82 -15.87
C PRO A 485 11.08 -15.20 -17.02
N ASP A 486 10.73 -15.50 -18.27
CA ASP A 486 11.56 -15.18 -19.45
C ASP A 486 10.82 -14.40 -20.54
N GLY A 487 9.50 -14.15 -20.36
CA GLY A 487 8.66 -13.49 -21.34
C GLY A 487 8.36 -14.32 -22.60
N VAL A 488 8.59 -15.61 -22.54
CA VAL A 488 8.35 -16.57 -23.65
C VAL A 488 7.46 -17.72 -23.20
N ASN A 489 7.80 -18.34 -22.08
CA ASN A 489 7.07 -19.50 -21.54
C ASN A 489 6.12 -19.03 -20.45
N PHE A 490 4.83 -18.96 -20.77
CA PHE A 490 3.80 -18.48 -19.87
C PHE A 490 2.99 -19.61 -19.26
N THR A 491 2.62 -19.47 -17.97
CA THR A 491 1.71 -20.37 -17.26
C THR A 491 0.52 -19.58 -16.77
N ARG A 492 -0.68 -20.19 -16.77
CA ARG A 492 -1.92 -19.57 -16.31
C ARG A 492 -1.99 -19.61 -14.79
N VAL A 493 -2.14 -18.44 -14.16
CA VAL A 493 -2.04 -18.31 -12.69
C VAL A 493 -3.26 -18.89 -11.97
N GLU A 494 -4.46 -18.77 -12.51
CA GLU A 494 -5.69 -19.33 -11.92
C GLU A 494 -5.64 -20.84 -11.85
N GLU A 495 -5.00 -21.49 -12.83
CA GLU A 495 -4.87 -22.94 -12.87
C GLU A 495 -3.76 -23.47 -11.96
N GLU A 496 -2.58 -22.84 -12.04
CA GLU A 496 -1.37 -23.36 -11.39
C GLU A 496 -1.18 -22.80 -9.98
N GLN A 497 -1.50 -21.51 -9.77
CA GLN A 497 -1.24 -20.78 -8.54
C GLN A 497 -2.49 -20.46 -7.72
N LYS A 498 -3.69 -20.63 -8.31
CA LYS A 498 -4.98 -20.34 -7.67
C LYS A 498 -5.09 -18.88 -7.18
N CYS A 499 -4.69 -17.95 -8.04
CA CYS A 499 -4.71 -16.51 -7.74
C CYS A 499 -5.09 -15.71 -8.99
N ASN A 500 -5.44 -14.44 -8.81
CA ASN A 500 -5.53 -13.42 -9.86
C ASN A 500 -4.31 -12.50 -9.81
N LEU A 501 -3.86 -12.03 -10.97
CA LEU A 501 -2.83 -10.99 -11.05
C LEU A 501 -3.44 -9.60 -10.83
N CYS A 502 -2.79 -8.77 -10.03
CA CYS A 502 -3.20 -7.38 -9.83
C CYS A 502 -2.74 -6.52 -11.02
N LEU A 503 -3.46 -6.63 -12.11
CA LEU A 503 -3.21 -5.90 -13.35
C LEU A 503 -4.52 -5.50 -13.99
N LYS A 504 -4.68 -4.20 -14.22
CA LYS A 504 -5.90 -3.58 -14.76
C LYS A 504 -5.65 -2.97 -16.14
N ALA A 505 -6.72 -2.82 -16.90
CA ALA A 505 -6.70 -2.08 -18.16
C ALA A 505 -7.85 -1.06 -18.17
N TYR A 506 -7.53 0.18 -18.54
CA TYR A 506 -8.48 1.28 -18.57
C TYR A 506 -8.74 1.70 -20.02
N THR A 507 -10.02 1.84 -20.37
CA THR A 507 -10.43 2.19 -21.73
C THR A 507 -11.47 3.31 -21.74
N THR A 508 -11.55 4.00 -22.88
CA THR A 508 -12.59 4.98 -23.19
C THR A 508 -13.38 4.56 -24.42
N ASP A 509 -14.68 4.86 -24.45
CA ASP A 509 -15.57 4.57 -25.55
C ASP A 509 -15.24 5.44 -26.79
N ARG A 510 -15.07 4.81 -27.93
CA ARG A 510 -14.95 5.50 -29.21
C ARG A 510 -16.33 5.78 -29.83
N LYS A 511 -16.60 7.02 -30.18
CA LYS A 511 -17.84 7.47 -30.82
C LYS A 511 -17.97 7.00 -32.26
#